data_143fb13f8efd34d0e5bae61d4c2154e2
#
_entry.id   143fb13f8efd34d0e5bae61d4c2154e2
#
_cell.length_a   1.000
_cell.length_b   1.000
_cell.length_c   1.000
_cell.angle_alpha   90.00
_cell.angle_beta   90.00
_cell.angle_gamma   90.00
#
_symmetry.space_group_name_H-M   'P 1'
#
loop_
_entity.id
_entity.type
_entity.pdbx_description
1 polymer ?
#
loop_
_entity_poly.entity_id
_entity_poly.type
_entity_poly.pdbx_seq_one_letter_code
_entity_poly.pdbx_strand_id
1 'polypeptide(L)'
;MPRLALASVILFLGFAGGYWFQRPAGGGDVAALTEEVSELKEMMMLSLLEKESATDRLRAVSLTSELGKASDKVTTALFSTLNNDPNVNVRLAALEALIPFTSDSKVREGLVRSIAFQDSPLVQVNLAELMAAMQEKKSVSELKKLAESDRTPKEVKEKIKKSIEVLI
;
A
#
# COMPACT_ATOMS: atom_id res chain seq x y z
N MET A 1 -21.44 15.01 64.82
CA MET A 1 -20.25 14.67 64.00
C MET A 1 -20.39 13.41 63.12
N PRO A 2 -21.31 12.40 63.37
CA PRO A 2 -21.39 11.20 62.51
C PRO A 2 -22.06 11.41 61.13
N ARG A 3 -22.84 12.48 60.95
CA ARG A 3 -23.58 12.74 59.71
C ARG A 3 -22.67 13.18 58.53
N LEU A 4 -21.56 13.84 58.81
CA LEU A 4 -20.58 14.27 57.78
C LEU A 4 -19.72 13.11 57.27
N ALA A 5 -19.43 12.13 58.14
CA ALA A 5 -18.68 10.94 57.77
C ALA A 5 -19.47 10.01 56.84
N LEU A 6 -20.79 9.91 57.03
CA LEU A 6 -21.66 9.10 56.19
C LEU A 6 -21.82 9.71 54.76
N ALA A 7 -21.88 11.03 54.66
CA ALA A 7 -21.98 11.72 53.37
C ALA A 7 -20.70 11.57 52.54
N SER A 8 -19.50 11.59 53.15
CA SER A 8 -18.24 11.38 52.45
C SER A 8 -18.06 9.95 51.96
N VAL A 9 -18.53 8.94 52.70
CA VAL A 9 -18.48 7.52 52.24
C VAL A 9 -19.40 7.28 51.05
N ILE A 10 -20.61 7.87 51.05
CA ILE A 10 -21.53 7.73 49.90
C ILE A 10 -20.98 8.43 48.65
N LEU A 11 -20.36 9.61 48.80
CA LEU A 11 -19.69 10.30 47.70
C LEU A 11 -18.48 9.50 47.13
N PHE A 12 -17.69 8.88 48.01
CA PHE A 12 -16.57 8.04 47.58
C PHE A 12 -17.01 6.75 46.86
N LEU A 13 -18.05 6.11 47.37
CA LEU A 13 -18.64 4.91 46.73
C LEU A 13 -19.32 5.27 45.41
N GLY A 14 -19.98 6.39 45.30
CA GLY A 14 -20.58 6.90 44.07
C GLY A 14 -19.51 7.26 43.03
N PHE A 15 -18.39 7.89 43.44
CA PHE A 15 -17.29 8.25 42.56
C PHE A 15 -16.51 7.01 42.10
N ALA A 16 -16.23 6.08 43.02
CA ALA A 16 -15.54 4.80 42.69
C ALA A 16 -16.42 3.92 41.79
N GLY A 17 -17.71 3.82 42.07
CA GLY A 17 -18.67 3.10 41.23
C GLY A 17 -18.85 3.75 39.85
N GLY A 18 -18.94 5.07 39.78
CA GLY A 18 -18.98 5.83 38.51
C GLY A 18 -17.73 5.69 37.69
N TYR A 19 -16.55 5.72 38.32
CA TYR A 19 -15.26 5.53 37.65
C TYR A 19 -15.08 4.09 37.10
N TRP A 20 -15.63 3.09 37.79
CA TRP A 20 -15.61 1.71 37.34
C TRP A 20 -16.61 1.40 36.25
N PHE A 21 -17.76 2.08 36.26
CA PHE A 21 -18.79 1.95 35.23
C PHE A 21 -18.47 2.76 33.97
N GLN A 22 -17.61 3.76 34.08
CA GLN A 22 -17.15 4.63 32.99
C GLN A 22 -15.91 4.10 32.29
N ARG A 23 -15.50 2.83 32.52
CA ARG A 23 -14.53 2.16 31.65
C ARG A 23 -15.18 2.04 30.28
N PRO A 24 -14.64 2.71 29.26
CA PRO A 24 -15.19 2.62 27.93
C PRO A 24 -15.10 1.15 27.48
N ALA A 25 -16.20 0.44 27.54
CA ALA A 25 -16.34 -0.90 26.94
C ALA A 25 -16.25 -0.83 25.39
N GLY A 26 -16.08 0.39 24.82
CA GLY A 26 -16.13 0.63 23.38
C GLY A 26 -14.81 0.52 22.63
N GLY A 27 -13.67 0.35 23.30
CA GLY A 27 -12.38 0.28 22.58
C GLY A 27 -12.19 -0.99 21.76
N GLY A 28 -12.75 -2.10 22.23
CA GLY A 28 -12.73 -3.38 21.51
C GLY A 28 -13.68 -3.40 20.31
N ASP A 29 -14.87 -2.86 20.46
CA ASP A 29 -15.89 -2.84 19.41
C ASP A 29 -15.48 -1.94 18.23
N VAL A 30 -14.86 -0.78 18.52
CA VAL A 30 -14.40 0.15 17.46
C VAL A 30 -13.23 -0.46 16.69
N ALA A 31 -12.28 -1.13 17.37
CA ALA A 31 -11.16 -1.79 16.70
C ALA A 31 -11.64 -2.95 15.83
N ALA A 32 -12.54 -3.80 16.34
CA ALA A 32 -13.12 -4.90 15.58
C ALA A 32 -13.89 -4.40 14.34
N LEU A 33 -14.71 -3.34 14.51
CA LEU A 33 -15.44 -2.74 13.40
C LEU A 33 -14.49 -2.15 12.34
N THR A 34 -13.38 -1.56 12.77
CA THR A 34 -12.36 -1.01 11.85
C THR A 34 -11.72 -2.12 11.04
N GLU A 35 -11.45 -3.27 11.66
CA GLU A 35 -10.90 -4.45 10.99
C GLU A 35 -11.88 -5.05 9.97
N GLU A 36 -13.16 -5.23 10.36
CA GLU A 36 -14.21 -5.68 9.45
C GLU A 36 -14.38 -4.76 8.23
N VAL A 37 -14.35 -3.45 8.43
CA VAL A 37 -14.41 -2.46 7.33
C VAL A 37 -13.18 -2.58 6.42
N SER A 38 -12.00 -2.80 6.98
CA SER A 38 -10.77 -3.01 6.20
C SER A 38 -10.85 -4.29 5.36
N GLU A 39 -11.33 -5.39 5.92
CA GLU A 39 -11.55 -6.65 5.21
C GLU A 39 -12.57 -6.51 4.06
N LEU A 40 -13.69 -5.80 4.32
CA LEU A 40 -14.68 -5.53 3.28
C LEU A 40 -14.11 -4.70 2.13
N LYS A 41 -13.27 -3.68 2.43
CA LYS A 41 -12.58 -2.89 1.41
C LYS A 41 -11.60 -3.74 0.60
N GLU A 42 -10.84 -4.63 1.25
CA GLU A 42 -9.95 -5.56 0.58
C GLU A 42 -10.72 -6.49 -0.37
N MET A 43 -11.81 -7.10 0.09
CA MET A 43 -12.65 -7.95 -0.75
C MET A 43 -13.25 -7.18 -1.94
N MET A 44 -13.72 -5.96 -1.71
CA MET A 44 -14.25 -5.09 -2.78
C MET A 44 -13.16 -4.76 -3.80
N MET A 45 -11.95 -4.38 -3.34
CA MET A 45 -10.81 -4.11 -4.20
C MET A 45 -10.48 -5.33 -5.07
N LEU A 46 -10.32 -6.51 -4.47
CA LEU A 46 -10.00 -7.73 -5.21
C LEU A 46 -11.07 -8.08 -6.25
N SER A 47 -12.35 -7.95 -5.88
CA SER A 47 -13.46 -8.18 -6.82
C SER A 47 -13.49 -7.18 -7.98
N LEU A 48 -13.15 -5.92 -7.74
CA LEU A 48 -13.10 -4.89 -8.80
C LEU A 48 -11.91 -5.08 -9.73
N LEU A 49 -10.76 -5.62 -9.24
CA LEU A 49 -9.61 -5.94 -10.10
C LEU A 49 -9.92 -7.01 -11.15
N GLU A 50 -10.90 -7.89 -10.91
CA GLU A 50 -11.33 -8.92 -11.84
C GLU A 50 -12.27 -8.41 -12.94
N LYS A 51 -12.70 -7.14 -12.88
CA LYS A 51 -13.63 -6.58 -13.88
C LYS A 51 -12.94 -6.30 -15.21
N GLU A 52 -13.67 -6.46 -16.31
CA GLU A 52 -13.18 -6.15 -17.65
C GLU A 52 -12.91 -4.64 -17.85
N SER A 53 -13.68 -3.79 -17.17
CA SER A 53 -13.57 -2.33 -17.25
C SER A 53 -12.29 -1.82 -16.61
N ALA A 54 -11.45 -1.12 -17.39
CA ALA A 54 -10.25 -0.46 -16.84
C ALA A 54 -10.59 0.58 -15.77
N THR A 55 -11.76 1.23 -15.86
CA THR A 55 -12.24 2.20 -14.86
C THR A 55 -12.50 1.51 -13.51
N ASP A 56 -13.11 0.32 -13.53
CA ASP A 56 -13.37 -0.44 -12.30
C ASP A 56 -12.05 -0.92 -11.68
N ARG A 57 -11.09 -1.38 -12.49
CA ARG A 57 -9.76 -1.77 -12.01
C ARG A 57 -8.96 -0.59 -11.46
N LEU A 58 -9.04 0.61 -12.08
CA LEU A 58 -8.47 1.84 -11.51
C LEU A 58 -9.11 2.19 -10.16
N ARG A 59 -10.44 2.05 -10.06
CA ARG A 59 -11.14 2.27 -8.80
C ARG A 59 -10.71 1.27 -7.73
N ALA A 60 -10.52 0.00 -8.11
CA ALA A 60 -10.00 -1.03 -7.22
C ALA A 60 -8.64 -0.62 -6.64
N VAL A 61 -7.70 -0.21 -7.51
CA VAL A 61 -6.37 0.23 -7.08
C VAL A 61 -6.45 1.45 -6.15
N SER A 62 -7.35 2.42 -6.42
CA SER A 62 -7.50 3.60 -5.57
C SER A 62 -7.96 3.28 -4.15
N LEU A 63 -8.71 2.20 -3.94
CA LEU A 63 -9.13 1.75 -2.60
C LEU A 63 -7.94 1.34 -1.72
N THR A 64 -6.79 1.02 -2.31
CA THR A 64 -5.58 0.66 -1.55
C THR A 64 -5.12 1.79 -0.64
N SER A 65 -5.28 3.05 -1.04
CA SER A 65 -4.93 4.22 -0.23
C SER A 65 -5.78 4.35 1.05
N GLU A 66 -6.93 3.69 1.09
CA GLU A 66 -7.83 3.66 2.23
C GLU A 66 -7.54 2.47 3.18
N LEU A 67 -6.66 1.55 2.77
CA LEU A 67 -6.23 0.44 3.60
C LEU A 67 -5.05 0.90 4.47
N GLY A 68 -5.18 0.85 5.77
CA GLY A 68 -4.11 1.24 6.70
C GLY A 68 -2.85 0.36 6.60
N LYS A 69 -3.05 -0.89 6.19
CA LYS A 69 -1.99 -1.87 5.86
C LYS A 69 -2.43 -2.68 4.64
N ALA A 70 -1.50 -2.99 3.76
CA ALA A 70 -1.75 -3.95 2.69
C ALA A 70 -1.47 -5.38 3.21
N SER A 71 -2.44 -6.26 3.05
CA SER A 71 -2.20 -7.69 3.27
C SER A 71 -1.32 -8.27 2.17
N ASP A 72 -0.78 -9.48 2.39
CA ASP A 72 -0.05 -10.21 1.35
C ASP A 72 -0.93 -10.46 0.10
N LYS A 73 -2.25 -10.57 0.26
CA LYS A 73 -3.20 -10.72 -0.85
C LYS A 73 -3.28 -9.43 -1.68
N VAL A 74 -3.41 -8.29 -1.01
CA VAL A 74 -3.45 -6.97 -1.68
C VAL A 74 -2.16 -6.70 -2.44
N THR A 75 -1.01 -6.88 -1.80
CA THR A 75 0.29 -6.67 -2.46
C THR A 75 0.50 -7.60 -3.64
N THR A 76 0.10 -8.87 -3.53
CA THR A 76 0.15 -9.85 -4.63
C THR A 76 -0.75 -9.43 -5.79
N ALA A 77 -1.97 -8.98 -5.51
CA ALA A 77 -2.91 -8.49 -6.52
C ALA A 77 -2.38 -7.24 -7.23
N LEU A 78 -1.79 -6.28 -6.47
CA LEU A 78 -1.16 -5.09 -7.05
C LEU A 78 0.03 -5.44 -7.96
N PHE A 79 0.88 -6.40 -7.58
CA PHE A 79 1.96 -6.86 -8.45
C PHE A 79 1.43 -7.57 -9.70
N SER A 80 0.38 -8.38 -9.57
CA SER A 80 -0.27 -8.98 -10.74
C SER A 80 -0.81 -7.91 -11.69
N THR A 81 -1.45 -6.89 -11.15
CA THR A 81 -1.97 -5.75 -11.91
C THR A 81 -0.84 -4.96 -12.58
N LEU A 82 0.23 -4.61 -11.85
CA LEU A 82 1.40 -3.92 -12.39
C LEU A 82 2.04 -4.67 -13.56
N ASN A 83 2.12 -5.99 -13.46
CA ASN A 83 2.86 -6.80 -14.43
C ASN A 83 2.02 -7.24 -15.62
N ASN A 84 0.69 -7.38 -15.46
CA ASN A 84 -0.13 -8.08 -16.44
C ASN A 84 -1.36 -7.28 -16.93
N ASP A 85 -1.73 -6.15 -16.31
CA ASP A 85 -2.91 -5.41 -16.76
C ASP A 85 -2.71 -4.88 -18.19
N PRO A 86 -3.70 -5.09 -19.10
CA PRO A 86 -3.58 -4.61 -20.46
C PRO A 86 -3.57 -3.07 -20.58
N ASN A 87 -4.10 -2.37 -19.58
CA ASN A 87 -4.16 -0.91 -19.57
C ASN A 87 -2.97 -0.31 -18.82
N VAL A 88 -2.17 0.49 -19.53
CA VAL A 88 -0.97 1.14 -18.99
C VAL A 88 -1.28 2.03 -17.78
N ASN A 89 -2.41 2.73 -17.76
CA ASN A 89 -2.79 3.59 -16.63
C ASN A 89 -3.13 2.77 -15.38
N VAL A 90 -3.72 1.59 -15.55
CA VAL A 90 -3.96 0.67 -14.42
C VAL A 90 -2.64 0.13 -13.88
N ARG A 91 -1.68 -0.20 -14.75
CA ARG A 91 -0.33 -0.61 -14.31
C ARG A 91 0.38 0.51 -13.55
N LEU A 92 0.30 1.76 -14.01
CA LEU A 92 0.88 2.90 -13.31
C LEU A 92 0.22 3.14 -11.95
N ALA A 93 -1.10 3.09 -11.90
CA ALA A 93 -1.82 3.21 -10.63
C ALA A 93 -1.42 2.11 -9.64
N ALA A 94 -1.26 0.86 -10.10
CA ALA A 94 -0.78 -0.23 -9.27
C ALA A 94 0.65 -0.01 -8.76
N LEU A 95 1.54 0.55 -9.58
CA LEU A 95 2.89 0.96 -9.17
C LEU A 95 2.82 2.01 -8.06
N GLU A 96 2.04 3.07 -8.25
CA GLU A 96 1.85 4.13 -7.27
C GLU A 96 1.25 3.61 -5.96
N ALA A 97 0.29 2.69 -6.03
CA ALA A 97 -0.33 2.06 -4.87
C ALA A 97 0.64 1.18 -4.06
N LEU A 98 1.72 0.70 -4.65
CA LEU A 98 2.78 -0.07 -3.97
C LEU A 98 3.79 0.82 -3.22
N ILE A 99 3.91 2.11 -3.58
CA ILE A 99 4.92 3.03 -2.99
C ILE A 99 4.81 3.13 -1.46
N PRO A 100 3.63 3.31 -0.83
CA PRO A 100 3.51 3.40 0.62
C PRO A 100 4.03 2.16 1.38
N PHE A 101 4.11 1.02 0.70
CA PHE A 101 4.51 -0.27 1.29
C PHE A 101 5.99 -0.61 1.05
N THR A 102 6.77 0.28 0.46
CA THR A 102 8.20 0.07 0.15
C THR A 102 9.12 0.00 1.38
N SER A 103 8.62 0.26 2.59
CA SER A 103 9.31 -0.10 3.83
C SER A 103 9.49 -1.61 3.99
N ASP A 104 8.61 -2.42 3.41
CA ASP A 104 8.77 -3.87 3.35
C ASP A 104 9.77 -4.27 2.26
N SER A 105 10.79 -5.06 2.64
CA SER A 105 11.79 -5.56 1.70
C SER A 105 11.21 -6.45 0.61
N LYS A 106 10.14 -7.21 0.90
CA LYS A 106 9.45 -8.05 -0.08
C LYS A 106 8.82 -7.21 -1.19
N VAL A 107 8.25 -6.05 -0.82
CA VAL A 107 7.67 -5.11 -1.79
C VAL A 107 8.77 -4.52 -2.67
N ARG A 108 9.90 -4.06 -2.09
CA ARG A 108 11.04 -3.58 -2.88
C ARG A 108 11.57 -4.63 -3.85
N GLU A 109 11.77 -5.86 -3.37
CA GLU A 109 12.21 -6.96 -4.23
C GLU A 109 11.19 -7.31 -5.32
N GLY A 110 9.90 -7.22 -5.00
CA GLY A 110 8.81 -7.36 -5.97
C GLY A 110 8.90 -6.31 -7.08
N LEU A 111 9.12 -5.05 -6.72
CA LEU A 111 9.28 -3.94 -7.68
C LEU A 111 10.51 -4.14 -8.57
N VAL A 112 11.65 -4.57 -8.01
CA VAL A 112 12.84 -4.91 -8.81
C VAL A 112 12.54 -6.01 -9.84
N ARG A 113 11.85 -7.08 -9.41
CA ARG A 113 11.44 -8.15 -10.34
C ARG A 113 10.48 -7.66 -11.41
N SER A 114 9.59 -6.71 -11.08
CA SER A 114 8.61 -6.16 -12.03
C SER A 114 9.26 -5.42 -13.20
N ILE A 115 10.51 -4.95 -13.09
CA ILE A 115 11.24 -4.28 -14.18
C ILE A 115 11.29 -5.17 -15.43
N ALA A 116 11.55 -6.47 -15.26
CA ALA A 116 11.69 -7.41 -16.38
C ALA A 116 10.37 -7.69 -17.14
N PHE A 117 9.22 -7.41 -16.52
CA PHE A 117 7.90 -7.67 -17.11
C PHE A 117 7.34 -6.47 -17.89
N GLN A 118 7.98 -5.31 -17.83
CA GLN A 118 7.42 -4.11 -18.41
C GLN A 118 7.76 -3.94 -19.89
N ASP A 119 6.73 -3.80 -20.71
CA ASP A 119 6.79 -3.48 -22.13
C ASP A 119 6.41 -2.03 -22.44
N SER A 120 5.73 -1.34 -21.52
CA SER A 120 5.35 0.06 -21.68
C SER A 120 6.51 1.01 -21.35
N PRO A 121 6.92 1.87 -22.29
CA PRO A 121 7.94 2.90 -22.05
C PRO A 121 7.66 3.76 -20.81
N LEU A 122 6.40 4.09 -20.57
CA LEU A 122 5.99 4.92 -19.45
C LEU A 122 6.18 4.21 -18.11
N VAL A 123 5.79 2.93 -18.01
CA VAL A 123 5.97 2.14 -16.78
C VAL A 123 7.46 1.86 -16.53
N GLN A 124 8.24 1.59 -17.59
CA GLN A 124 9.70 1.38 -17.51
C GLN A 124 10.40 2.59 -16.88
N VAL A 125 10.08 3.80 -17.34
CA VAL A 125 10.65 5.04 -16.81
C VAL A 125 10.25 5.25 -15.35
N ASN A 126 8.95 5.12 -15.03
CA ASN A 126 8.46 5.32 -13.67
C ASN A 126 9.10 4.33 -12.67
N LEU A 127 9.25 3.05 -13.06
CA LEU A 127 9.97 2.08 -12.24
C LEU A 127 11.43 2.45 -12.05
N ALA A 128 12.15 2.87 -13.10
CA ALA A 128 13.56 3.26 -12.99
C ALA A 128 13.73 4.49 -12.08
N GLU A 129 12.87 5.49 -12.21
CA GLU A 129 12.87 6.69 -11.36
C GLU A 129 12.54 6.33 -9.91
N LEU A 130 11.59 5.42 -9.67
CA LEU A 130 11.26 4.93 -8.32
C LEU A 130 12.44 4.17 -7.69
N MET A 131 13.13 3.31 -8.45
CA MET A 131 14.33 2.62 -7.96
C MET A 131 15.41 3.61 -7.55
N ALA A 132 15.66 4.64 -8.36
CA ALA A 132 16.62 5.70 -8.05
C ALA A 132 16.20 6.50 -6.79
N ALA A 133 14.93 6.87 -6.67
CA ALA A 133 14.40 7.59 -5.51
C ALA A 133 14.53 6.79 -4.21
N MET A 134 14.30 5.48 -4.26
CA MET A 134 14.45 4.57 -3.12
C MET A 134 15.90 4.16 -2.83
N GLN A 135 16.87 4.55 -3.68
CA GLN A 135 18.26 4.08 -3.62
C GLN A 135 18.35 2.54 -3.66
N GLU A 136 17.48 1.88 -4.45
CA GLU A 136 17.43 0.42 -4.53
C GLU A 136 18.51 -0.11 -5.50
N LYS A 137 19.72 -0.26 -4.98
CA LYS A 137 20.91 -0.69 -5.76
C LYS A 137 20.77 -2.08 -6.40
N LYS A 138 19.92 -2.96 -5.81
CA LYS A 138 19.67 -4.30 -6.38
C LYS A 138 18.97 -4.22 -7.74
N SER A 139 18.33 -3.10 -8.08
CA SER A 139 17.67 -2.91 -9.38
C SER A 139 18.64 -2.67 -10.55
N VAL A 140 19.89 -2.31 -10.29
CA VAL A 140 20.88 -1.89 -11.31
C VAL A 140 21.04 -2.95 -12.40
N SER A 141 21.09 -4.24 -12.05
CA SER A 141 21.25 -5.31 -13.03
C SER A 141 20.04 -5.41 -13.97
N GLU A 142 18.83 -5.31 -13.46
CA GLU A 142 17.61 -5.39 -14.27
C GLU A 142 17.40 -4.13 -15.10
N LEU A 143 17.71 -2.96 -14.55
CA LEU A 143 17.68 -1.69 -15.29
C LEU A 143 18.70 -1.68 -16.44
N LYS A 144 19.90 -2.25 -16.26
CA LYS A 144 20.88 -2.39 -17.35
C LYS A 144 20.35 -3.28 -18.47
N LYS A 145 19.81 -4.46 -18.15
CA LYS A 145 19.18 -5.35 -19.14
C LYS A 145 18.08 -4.64 -19.93
N LEU A 146 17.25 -3.85 -19.23
CA LEU A 146 16.18 -3.08 -19.86
C LEU A 146 16.73 -1.99 -20.78
N ALA A 147 17.78 -1.26 -20.36
CA ALA A 147 18.44 -0.23 -21.17
C ALA A 147 19.18 -0.81 -22.39
N GLU A 148 19.64 -2.06 -22.35
CA GLU A 148 20.29 -2.75 -23.46
C GLU A 148 19.30 -3.40 -24.43
N SER A 149 18.05 -3.62 -24.03
CA SER A 149 17.03 -4.28 -24.84
C SER A 149 16.71 -3.50 -26.11
N ASP A 150 16.69 -4.18 -27.26
CA ASP A 150 16.30 -3.56 -28.55
C ASP A 150 14.84 -3.09 -28.58
N ARG A 151 13.98 -3.62 -27.71
CA ARG A 151 12.58 -3.23 -27.58
C ARG A 151 12.38 -1.93 -26.82
N THR A 152 13.40 -1.44 -26.11
CA THR A 152 13.31 -0.21 -25.32
C THR A 152 13.66 1.00 -26.21
N PRO A 153 12.75 2.00 -26.34
CA PRO A 153 13.01 3.21 -27.11
C PRO A 153 14.24 3.98 -26.62
N LYS A 154 14.93 4.68 -27.53
CA LYS A 154 16.15 5.39 -27.23
C LYS A 154 15.99 6.42 -26.08
N GLU A 155 14.91 7.17 -26.10
CA GLU A 155 14.60 8.18 -25.09
C GLU A 155 14.40 7.55 -23.70
N VAL A 156 13.81 6.35 -23.66
CA VAL A 156 13.62 5.57 -22.42
C VAL A 156 14.95 5.04 -21.92
N LYS A 157 15.81 4.52 -22.82
CA LYS A 157 17.17 4.08 -22.47
C LYS A 157 17.96 5.18 -21.77
N GLU A 158 17.90 6.40 -22.29
CA GLU A 158 18.63 7.53 -21.70
C GLU A 158 18.08 7.89 -20.29
N LYS A 159 16.78 7.83 -20.08
CA LYS A 159 16.19 8.03 -18.74
C LYS A 159 16.58 6.94 -17.75
N ILE A 160 16.55 5.67 -18.19
CA ILE A 160 16.97 4.54 -17.36
C ILE A 160 18.45 4.67 -16.98
N LYS A 161 19.33 5.05 -17.93
CA LYS A 161 20.76 5.28 -17.64
C LYS A 161 20.96 6.35 -16.57
N LYS A 162 20.23 7.46 -16.63
CA LYS A 162 20.28 8.50 -15.59
C LYS A 162 19.87 7.95 -14.22
N SER A 163 18.82 7.12 -14.16
CA SER A 163 18.43 6.46 -12.92
C SER A 163 19.51 5.53 -12.39
N ILE A 164 20.20 4.80 -13.27
CA ILE A 164 21.35 3.94 -12.90
C ILE A 164 22.50 4.78 -12.34
N GLU A 165 22.83 5.91 -12.96
CA GLU A 165 23.91 6.82 -12.48
C GLU A 165 23.68 7.31 -11.04
N VAL A 166 22.41 7.50 -10.63
CA VAL A 166 22.06 7.87 -9.26
C VAL A 166 22.27 6.70 -8.27
N LEU A 167 22.25 5.45 -8.76
CA LEU A 167 22.31 4.24 -7.93
C LEU A 167 23.74 3.72 -7.70
N ILE A 168 24.71 4.15 -8.51
CA ILE A 168 26.10 3.67 -8.46
C ILE A 168 27.03 4.70 -7.85
#